data_a5e2107a44ee62c3368c513dbdd8c3ed
#
_entry.id   a5e2107a44ee62c3368c513dbdd8c3ed
#
_cell.length_a   1.000
_cell.length_b   1.000
_cell.length_c   1.000
_cell.angle_alpha   90.00
_cell.angle_beta   90.00
_cell.angle_gamma   90.00
#
_symmetry.space_group_name_H-M   'P 1'
#
loop_
_entity.id
_entity.type
_entity.pdbx_description
1 polymer ?
#
loop_
_entity_poly.entity_id
_entity_poly.type
_entity_poly.pdbx_seq_one_letter_code
_entity_poly.pdbx_strand_id
1 'polypeptide(L)'
;MPDHPSPPPADRRPPVDRPVRIALVGAGNRGLTYTDWIHDHPSRARLTAVADPDPRARERAAARAAGPVAAYDDWRALLTSGERIADAVLVCTQDRDHVEPVLALARAGYAIMTEKPLAPTEDECRTLVTGVRETGVPFAVCHVLRYTPYTDLVKGVVDSGVLGTLTGIEHLEPVGWWHYAHSYVRGPWRRQDESSPMILAKSSHDLDWITYVTGRRIETVASFGSLAHFRPENAPEGSTDSCLTCPAEVEAGCPYSARKLYYPALLRTGGQWPVSHVTDRAHGPEDEAVLTEALRTGPYGRCVYRSDNDVVDNQVVAMRLSGGLTGTFTMTAFTEQTHRQTRIFGSHGWLRGDGERVTVHDFRDDTVTVHQTDATGSNAADGHGGGDTALIASFVAALATGDRSFIRSGPAESLSSHLAAFAADRSRLNGTVEQIPEH
;
A
#
# COMPACT_ATOMS: atom_id res chain seq x y z
N MET A 1 28.75 -19.58 9.83
CA MET A 1 27.47 -18.95 9.44
C MET A 1 27.52 -18.81 7.94
N PRO A 2 26.58 -19.35 7.13
CA PRO A 2 26.59 -19.07 5.71
C PRO A 2 26.17 -17.60 5.50
N ASP A 3 27.05 -16.86 4.82
CA ASP A 3 26.75 -15.54 4.30
C ASP A 3 25.51 -15.61 3.42
N HIS A 4 24.38 -15.11 3.87
CA HIS A 4 23.31 -14.74 2.97
C HIS A 4 23.67 -13.35 2.42
N PRO A 5 24.06 -13.26 1.14
CA PRO A 5 24.37 -11.98 0.56
C PRO A 5 23.11 -11.13 0.55
N SER A 6 23.21 -9.92 1.09
CA SER A 6 22.17 -8.90 0.88
C SER A 6 21.88 -8.81 -0.62
N PRO A 7 20.64 -8.77 -1.06
CA PRO A 7 20.34 -8.64 -2.49
C PRO A 7 21.02 -7.37 -3.02
N PRO A 8 21.64 -7.44 -4.19
CA PRO A 8 22.30 -6.27 -4.76
C PRO A 8 21.28 -5.14 -4.97
N PRO A 9 21.68 -3.87 -4.77
CA PRO A 9 20.82 -2.74 -5.07
C PRO A 9 20.24 -2.86 -6.48
N ALA A 10 19.01 -2.44 -6.66
CA ALA A 10 18.22 -2.61 -7.89
C ALA A 10 18.94 -2.17 -9.19
N ASP A 11 19.87 -1.21 -9.08
CA ASP A 11 20.65 -0.68 -10.20
C ASP A 11 21.82 -1.54 -10.68
N ARG A 12 22.25 -2.55 -9.93
CA ARG A 12 23.41 -3.39 -10.28
C ARG A 12 23.04 -4.72 -10.97
N ARG A 13 21.79 -4.87 -11.39
CA ARG A 13 21.32 -6.13 -11.99
C ARG A 13 21.68 -6.19 -13.47
N PRO A 14 22.07 -7.37 -14.01
CA PRO A 14 22.48 -7.49 -15.39
C PRO A 14 21.39 -7.04 -16.36
N PRO A 15 21.73 -6.45 -17.50
CA PRO A 15 20.77 -6.10 -18.54
C PRO A 15 20.10 -7.36 -19.05
N VAL A 16 18.80 -7.30 -19.29
CA VAL A 16 18.02 -8.36 -19.96
C VAL A 16 18.36 -8.39 -21.44
N ASP A 17 18.37 -9.57 -22.05
CA ASP A 17 18.56 -9.69 -23.50
C ASP A 17 17.50 -8.94 -24.30
N ARG A 18 16.30 -8.78 -23.74
CA ARG A 18 15.22 -7.93 -24.23
C ARG A 18 14.41 -7.36 -23.07
N PRO A 19 13.78 -6.18 -23.24
CA PRO A 19 12.87 -5.65 -22.24
C PRO A 19 11.70 -6.61 -21.94
N VAL A 20 11.34 -6.73 -20.66
CA VAL A 20 10.14 -7.45 -20.23
C VAL A 20 8.90 -6.70 -20.73
N ARG A 21 8.03 -7.36 -21.47
CA ARG A 21 6.77 -6.80 -21.96
C ARG A 21 5.72 -6.85 -20.86
N ILE A 22 5.12 -5.72 -20.55
CA ILE A 22 4.17 -5.58 -19.46
C ILE A 22 2.85 -5.06 -19.99
N ALA A 23 1.74 -5.68 -19.58
CA ALA A 23 0.40 -5.15 -19.72
C ALA A 23 -0.07 -4.57 -18.37
N LEU A 24 -0.83 -3.49 -18.40
CA LEU A 24 -1.44 -2.88 -17.23
C LEU A 24 -2.96 -3.09 -17.26
N VAL A 25 -3.52 -3.58 -16.17
CA VAL A 25 -4.96 -3.69 -15.91
C VAL A 25 -5.31 -2.77 -14.74
N GLY A 26 -6.08 -1.71 -15.00
CA GLY A 26 -6.32 -0.63 -14.04
C GLY A 26 -5.26 0.48 -14.14
N ALA A 27 -5.58 1.54 -14.88
CA ALA A 27 -4.69 2.68 -15.15
C ALA A 27 -4.94 3.87 -14.20
N GLY A 28 -5.31 3.57 -12.94
CA GLY A 28 -5.39 4.53 -11.85
C GLY A 28 -4.00 4.95 -11.35
N ASN A 29 -3.97 5.73 -10.25
CA ASN A 29 -2.71 6.26 -9.72
C ASN A 29 -1.65 5.19 -9.45
N ARG A 30 -2.05 4.02 -8.91
CA ARG A 30 -1.10 2.93 -8.66
C ARG A 30 -0.50 2.38 -9.95
N GLY A 31 -1.36 2.10 -10.94
CA GLY A 31 -0.91 1.68 -12.26
C GLY A 31 0.04 2.68 -12.91
N LEU A 32 -0.27 3.99 -12.82
CA LEU A 32 0.57 5.05 -13.35
C LEU A 32 1.94 5.13 -12.65
N THR A 33 2.02 4.94 -11.33
CA THR A 33 3.30 4.89 -10.60
C THR A 33 4.25 3.84 -11.19
N TYR A 34 3.74 2.66 -11.52
CA TYR A 34 4.55 1.60 -12.13
C TYR A 34 4.88 1.89 -13.60
N THR A 35 3.97 2.52 -14.33
CA THR A 35 4.25 2.93 -15.72
C THR A 35 5.30 4.02 -15.81
N ASP A 36 5.38 4.93 -14.83
CA ASP A 36 6.45 5.92 -14.75
C ASP A 36 7.82 5.23 -14.62
N TRP A 37 7.95 4.22 -13.74
CA TRP A 37 9.19 3.45 -13.65
C TRP A 37 9.53 2.73 -14.97
N ILE A 38 8.53 2.14 -15.65
CA ILE A 38 8.74 1.48 -16.95
C ILE A 38 9.22 2.49 -18.00
N HIS A 39 8.67 3.70 -18.01
CA HIS A 39 9.10 4.79 -18.87
C HIS A 39 10.57 5.14 -18.68
N ASP A 40 11.00 5.27 -17.41
CA ASP A 40 12.36 5.64 -17.04
C ASP A 40 13.38 4.51 -17.30
N HIS A 41 12.91 3.27 -17.48
CA HIS A 41 13.77 2.09 -17.66
C HIS A 41 13.43 1.26 -18.93
N PRO A 42 13.42 1.88 -20.14
CA PRO A 42 12.93 1.26 -21.37
C PRO A 42 13.80 0.07 -21.86
N SER A 43 15.03 -0.04 -21.40
CA SER A 43 15.91 -1.18 -21.65
C SER A 43 15.56 -2.41 -20.78
N ARG A 44 14.82 -2.22 -19.70
CA ARG A 44 14.47 -3.28 -18.75
C ARG A 44 13.03 -3.76 -18.90
N ALA A 45 12.10 -2.83 -19.12
CA ALA A 45 10.68 -3.15 -19.28
C ALA A 45 10.02 -2.23 -20.32
N ARG A 46 8.91 -2.70 -20.88
CA ARG A 46 8.12 -1.97 -21.87
C ARG A 46 6.63 -2.17 -21.60
N LEU A 47 5.88 -1.08 -21.51
CA LEU A 47 4.42 -1.15 -21.53
C LEU A 47 3.96 -1.48 -22.95
N THR A 48 3.25 -2.60 -23.13
CA THR A 48 2.76 -3.06 -24.43
C THR A 48 1.25 -3.05 -24.55
N ALA A 49 0.54 -3.06 -23.43
CA ALA A 49 -0.92 -2.96 -23.41
C ALA A 49 -1.43 -2.26 -22.15
N VAL A 50 -2.59 -1.64 -22.24
CA VAL A 50 -3.34 -1.10 -21.11
C VAL A 50 -4.82 -1.47 -21.25
N ALA A 51 -5.41 -1.92 -20.14
CA ALA A 51 -6.83 -2.20 -20.04
C ALA A 51 -7.44 -1.41 -18.88
N ASP A 52 -8.42 -0.55 -19.17
CA ASP A 52 -9.16 0.24 -18.20
C ASP A 52 -10.47 0.71 -18.84
N PRO A 53 -11.62 0.70 -18.14
CA PRO A 53 -12.88 1.18 -18.72
C PRO A 53 -12.85 2.68 -19.05
N ASP A 54 -12.08 3.50 -18.32
CA ASP A 54 -11.95 4.94 -18.60
C ASP A 54 -10.96 5.20 -19.75
N PRO A 55 -11.42 5.76 -20.91
CA PRO A 55 -10.54 6.07 -22.03
C PRO A 55 -9.43 7.07 -21.68
N ARG A 56 -9.68 8.02 -20.78
CA ARG A 56 -8.67 9.00 -20.34
C ARG A 56 -7.57 8.33 -19.50
N ALA A 57 -7.93 7.34 -18.68
CA ALA A 57 -6.93 6.58 -17.92
C ALA A 57 -6.02 5.80 -18.88
N ARG A 58 -6.59 5.16 -19.92
CA ARG A 58 -5.81 4.49 -20.96
C ARG A 58 -4.87 5.44 -21.71
N GLU A 59 -5.39 6.62 -22.10
CA GLU A 59 -4.58 7.65 -22.77
C GLU A 59 -3.41 8.13 -21.90
N ARG A 60 -3.66 8.41 -20.61
CA ARG A 60 -2.61 8.81 -19.67
C ARG A 60 -1.51 7.74 -19.49
N ALA A 61 -1.91 6.48 -19.40
CA ALA A 61 -0.94 5.38 -19.29
C ALA A 61 -0.15 5.18 -20.60
N ALA A 62 -0.83 5.22 -21.75
CA ALA A 62 -0.20 5.09 -23.05
C ALA A 62 0.78 6.24 -23.36
N ALA A 63 0.48 7.46 -22.93
CA ALA A 63 1.35 8.63 -23.10
C ALA A 63 2.69 8.50 -22.36
N ARG A 64 2.76 7.64 -21.34
CA ARG A 64 3.99 7.33 -20.59
C ARG A 64 4.85 6.22 -21.23
N ALA A 65 4.37 5.58 -22.28
CA ALA A 65 5.09 4.49 -22.91
C ALA A 65 6.11 5.00 -23.94
N ALA A 66 7.25 4.30 -24.04
CA ALA A 66 8.29 4.59 -25.03
C ALA A 66 7.99 4.04 -26.45
N GLY A 67 6.78 3.52 -26.68
CA GLY A 67 6.39 2.89 -27.96
C GLY A 67 4.89 2.61 -28.04
N PRO A 68 4.44 1.91 -29.08
CA PRO A 68 3.04 1.58 -29.28
C PRO A 68 2.46 0.75 -28.13
N VAL A 69 1.28 1.14 -27.64
CA VAL A 69 0.53 0.45 -26.58
C VAL A 69 -0.84 0.07 -27.11
N ALA A 70 -1.22 -1.20 -27.02
CA ALA A 70 -2.57 -1.64 -27.31
C ALA A 70 -3.50 -1.19 -26.15
N ALA A 71 -4.62 -0.54 -26.48
CA ALA A 71 -5.57 -0.01 -25.51
C ALA A 71 -6.90 -0.76 -25.56
N TYR A 72 -7.35 -1.25 -24.41
CA TYR A 72 -8.58 -2.04 -24.28
C TYR A 72 -9.47 -1.44 -23.19
N ASP A 73 -10.76 -1.55 -23.35
CA ASP A 73 -11.76 -1.16 -22.35
C ASP A 73 -12.02 -2.26 -21.31
N ASP A 74 -11.68 -3.51 -21.64
CA ASP A 74 -11.79 -4.67 -20.76
C ASP A 74 -10.50 -5.51 -20.81
N TRP A 75 -10.02 -5.94 -19.64
CA TRP A 75 -8.84 -6.78 -19.51
C TRP A 75 -8.96 -8.15 -20.20
N ARG A 76 -10.19 -8.64 -20.44
CA ARG A 76 -10.45 -9.90 -21.13
C ARG A 76 -9.91 -9.90 -22.57
N ALA A 77 -9.75 -8.72 -23.14
CA ALA A 77 -9.14 -8.57 -24.45
C ALA A 77 -7.67 -9.06 -24.48
N LEU A 78 -6.97 -9.06 -23.36
CA LEU A 78 -5.62 -9.63 -23.24
C LEU A 78 -5.61 -11.15 -23.47
N LEU A 79 -6.72 -11.83 -23.21
CA LEU A 79 -6.87 -13.28 -23.41
C LEU A 79 -7.30 -13.65 -24.85
N THR A 80 -7.92 -12.73 -25.55
CA THR A 80 -8.56 -12.97 -26.87
C THR A 80 -7.80 -12.37 -28.04
N SER A 81 -6.72 -11.64 -27.81
CA SER A 81 -5.93 -10.93 -28.83
C SER A 81 -5.19 -11.82 -29.84
N GLY A 82 -5.23 -13.15 -29.69
CA GLY A 82 -4.60 -14.13 -30.58
C GLY A 82 -3.09 -14.20 -30.48
N GLU A 83 -2.42 -13.17 -30.02
CA GLU A 83 -0.98 -13.13 -29.77
C GLU A 83 -0.67 -12.79 -28.29
N ARG A 84 0.39 -13.38 -27.76
CA ARG A 84 0.87 -13.03 -26.43
C ARG A 84 1.57 -11.67 -26.45
N ILE A 85 0.84 -10.63 -26.11
CA ILE A 85 1.29 -9.22 -26.19
C ILE A 85 2.17 -8.80 -25.01
N ALA A 86 2.19 -9.55 -23.91
CA ALA A 86 2.97 -9.26 -22.71
C ALA A 86 3.57 -10.53 -22.11
N ASP A 87 4.62 -10.36 -21.32
CA ASP A 87 5.22 -11.42 -20.50
C ASP A 87 4.61 -11.45 -19.10
N ALA A 88 4.19 -10.27 -18.62
CA ALA A 88 3.58 -10.08 -17.32
C ALA A 88 2.42 -9.09 -17.38
N VAL A 89 1.54 -9.17 -16.37
CA VAL A 89 0.43 -8.25 -16.17
C VAL A 89 0.51 -7.63 -14.78
N LEU A 90 0.41 -6.30 -14.72
CA LEU A 90 0.19 -5.56 -13.48
C LEU A 90 -1.32 -5.40 -13.31
N VAL A 91 -1.86 -5.89 -12.20
CA VAL A 91 -3.28 -5.75 -11.85
C VAL A 91 -3.40 -4.70 -10.75
N CYS A 92 -3.89 -3.52 -11.13
CA CYS A 92 -4.01 -2.33 -10.29
C CYS A 92 -5.47 -1.81 -10.26
N THR A 93 -6.42 -2.72 -10.28
CA THR A 93 -7.86 -2.46 -10.20
C THR A 93 -8.29 -2.09 -8.77
N GLN A 94 -9.58 -1.95 -8.53
CA GLN A 94 -10.10 -1.80 -7.17
C GLN A 94 -10.03 -3.14 -6.41
N ASP A 95 -10.04 -3.08 -5.08
CA ASP A 95 -9.86 -4.23 -4.17
C ASP A 95 -10.76 -5.43 -4.53
N ARG A 96 -12.01 -5.16 -4.94
CA ARG A 96 -13.01 -6.17 -5.32
C ARG A 96 -12.81 -6.80 -6.69
N ASP A 97 -12.02 -6.15 -7.53
CA ASP A 97 -11.85 -6.52 -8.93
C ASP A 97 -10.50 -7.19 -9.20
N HIS A 98 -9.80 -7.69 -8.15
CA HIS A 98 -8.51 -8.37 -8.30
C HIS A 98 -8.65 -9.81 -8.71
N VAL A 99 -9.59 -10.56 -8.11
CA VAL A 99 -9.60 -12.04 -8.15
C VAL A 99 -9.78 -12.56 -9.56
N GLU A 100 -10.78 -12.07 -10.29
CA GLU A 100 -11.11 -12.60 -11.62
C GLU A 100 -9.97 -12.38 -12.63
N PRO A 101 -9.46 -11.15 -12.84
CA PRO A 101 -8.36 -10.93 -13.79
C PRO A 101 -7.08 -11.64 -13.38
N VAL A 102 -6.73 -11.65 -12.09
CA VAL A 102 -5.53 -12.36 -11.60
C VAL A 102 -5.59 -13.83 -11.95
N LEU A 103 -6.70 -14.51 -11.62
CA LEU A 103 -6.83 -15.95 -11.86
C LEU A 103 -6.87 -16.28 -13.37
N ALA A 104 -7.62 -15.52 -14.15
CA ALA A 104 -7.74 -15.75 -15.59
C ALA A 104 -6.39 -15.56 -16.32
N LEU A 105 -5.69 -14.47 -16.01
CA LEU A 105 -4.40 -14.14 -16.61
C LEU A 105 -3.29 -15.08 -16.13
N ALA A 106 -3.28 -15.49 -14.85
CA ALA A 106 -2.35 -16.49 -14.34
C ALA A 106 -2.54 -17.85 -15.04
N ARG A 107 -3.80 -18.31 -15.21
CA ARG A 107 -4.11 -19.53 -15.98
C ARG A 107 -3.70 -19.46 -17.44
N ALA A 108 -3.71 -18.27 -18.03
CA ALA A 108 -3.18 -18.02 -19.37
C ALA A 108 -1.63 -17.95 -19.40
N GLY A 109 -0.97 -18.15 -18.26
CA GLY A 109 0.49 -18.24 -18.14
C GLY A 109 1.20 -16.90 -18.04
N TYR A 110 0.51 -15.78 -17.81
CA TYR A 110 1.15 -14.50 -17.53
C TYR A 110 1.76 -14.49 -16.14
N ALA A 111 2.95 -13.92 -15.98
CA ALA A 111 3.44 -13.53 -14.67
C ALA A 111 2.58 -12.36 -14.14
N ILE A 112 2.30 -12.35 -12.85
CA ILE A 112 1.36 -11.38 -12.26
C ILE A 112 2.03 -10.58 -11.15
N MET A 113 1.85 -9.26 -11.17
CA MET A 113 2.03 -8.41 -10.02
C MET A 113 0.68 -7.73 -9.73
N THR A 114 0.13 -7.93 -8.52
CA THR A 114 -1.19 -7.40 -8.15
C THR A 114 -1.11 -6.42 -6.99
N GLU A 115 -1.94 -5.38 -7.04
CA GLU A 115 -2.09 -4.47 -5.90
C GLU A 115 -2.67 -5.19 -4.68
N LYS A 116 -2.40 -4.62 -3.51
CA LYS A 116 -3.01 -5.05 -2.25
C LYS A 116 -4.29 -4.24 -1.96
N PRO A 117 -5.22 -4.78 -1.17
CA PRO A 117 -5.25 -6.16 -0.67
C PRO A 117 -5.54 -7.17 -1.78
N LEU A 118 -5.23 -8.45 -1.55
CA LEU A 118 -5.48 -9.52 -2.51
C LEU A 118 -6.96 -9.59 -2.92
N ALA A 119 -7.86 -9.48 -1.94
CA ALA A 119 -9.30 -9.44 -2.09
C ALA A 119 -9.94 -8.92 -0.80
N PRO A 120 -11.22 -8.47 -0.83
CA PRO A 120 -11.91 -7.93 0.35
C PRO A 120 -12.36 -8.99 1.37
N THR A 121 -12.38 -10.28 1.00
CA THR A 121 -12.79 -11.37 1.89
C THR A 121 -11.72 -12.45 2.05
N GLU A 122 -11.77 -13.17 3.18
CA GLU A 122 -10.85 -14.27 3.47
C GLU A 122 -10.96 -15.40 2.43
N ASP A 123 -12.17 -15.79 2.05
CA ASP A 123 -12.42 -16.86 1.10
C ASP A 123 -11.90 -16.53 -0.31
N GLU A 124 -12.07 -15.28 -0.73
CA GLU A 124 -11.53 -14.80 -2.01
C GLU A 124 -10.00 -14.75 -1.99
N CYS A 125 -9.37 -14.31 -0.90
CA CYS A 125 -7.92 -14.36 -0.75
C CYS A 125 -7.38 -15.79 -0.85
N ARG A 126 -8.02 -16.75 -0.17
CA ARG A 126 -7.66 -18.17 -0.23
C ARG A 126 -7.84 -18.74 -1.65
N THR A 127 -8.96 -18.43 -2.30
CA THR A 127 -9.24 -18.83 -3.68
C THR A 127 -8.18 -18.29 -4.64
N LEU A 128 -7.85 -17.01 -4.53
CA LEU A 128 -6.85 -16.37 -5.38
C LEU A 128 -5.47 -17.02 -5.18
N VAL A 129 -5.03 -17.18 -3.94
CA VAL A 129 -3.70 -17.75 -3.64
C VAL A 129 -3.60 -19.20 -4.09
N THR A 130 -4.64 -20.01 -3.84
CA THR A 130 -4.69 -21.41 -4.30
C THR A 130 -4.61 -21.48 -5.81
N GLY A 131 -5.46 -20.74 -6.52
CA GLY A 131 -5.51 -20.76 -7.97
C GLY A 131 -4.22 -20.26 -8.65
N VAL A 132 -3.57 -19.25 -8.06
CA VAL A 132 -2.27 -18.79 -8.58
C VAL A 132 -1.16 -19.82 -8.34
N ARG A 133 -1.11 -20.44 -7.16
CA ARG A 133 -0.12 -21.50 -6.85
C ARG A 133 -0.22 -22.69 -7.82
N GLU A 134 -1.43 -23.08 -8.19
CA GLU A 134 -1.68 -24.16 -9.16
C GLU A 134 -1.08 -23.86 -10.55
N THR A 135 -1.02 -22.60 -10.96
CA THR A 135 -0.46 -22.22 -12.25
C THR A 135 1.06 -22.22 -12.28
N GLY A 136 1.69 -22.04 -11.13
CA GLY A 136 3.15 -21.96 -11.01
C GLY A 136 3.79 -20.72 -11.65
N VAL A 137 3.02 -19.72 -12.10
CA VAL A 137 3.59 -18.48 -12.67
C VAL A 137 4.31 -17.64 -11.60
N PRO A 138 5.27 -16.79 -11.98
CA PRO A 138 5.79 -15.76 -11.07
C PRO A 138 4.67 -14.85 -10.61
N PHE A 139 4.58 -14.65 -9.28
CA PHE A 139 3.51 -13.86 -8.67
C PHE A 139 4.05 -12.98 -7.54
N ALA A 140 3.74 -11.71 -7.58
CA ALA A 140 4.08 -10.73 -6.55
C ALA A 140 2.85 -9.95 -6.12
N VAL A 141 2.75 -9.66 -4.82
CA VAL A 141 1.77 -8.73 -4.26
C VAL A 141 2.48 -7.42 -3.91
N CYS A 142 1.81 -6.29 -4.11
CA CYS A 142 2.41 -4.97 -3.90
C CYS A 142 2.56 -4.61 -2.40
N HIS A 143 3.20 -5.49 -1.62
CA HIS A 143 3.69 -5.19 -0.29
C HIS A 143 4.99 -4.40 -0.37
N VAL A 144 4.87 -3.18 -0.84
CA VAL A 144 5.99 -2.29 -1.21
C VAL A 144 6.95 -2.02 -0.06
N LEU A 145 6.48 -2.05 1.19
CA LEU A 145 7.32 -1.82 2.36
C LEU A 145 8.45 -2.84 2.49
N ARG A 146 8.28 -4.08 2.01
CA ARG A 146 9.34 -5.10 2.00
C ARG A 146 10.56 -4.72 1.16
N TYR A 147 10.42 -3.74 0.27
CA TYR A 147 11.41 -3.36 -0.73
C TYR A 147 12.07 -2.02 -0.43
N THR A 148 11.76 -1.38 0.70
CA THR A 148 12.37 -0.10 1.08
C THR A 148 13.79 -0.28 1.64
N PRO A 149 14.69 0.68 1.43
CA PRO A 149 16.01 0.68 2.06
C PRO A 149 15.92 0.62 3.60
N TYR A 150 14.91 1.26 4.18
CA TYR A 150 14.63 1.19 5.61
C TYR A 150 14.36 -0.24 6.09
N THR A 151 13.54 -0.98 5.35
CA THR A 151 13.24 -2.38 5.66
C THR A 151 14.50 -3.26 5.54
N ASP A 152 15.29 -3.05 4.51
CA ASP A 152 16.55 -3.79 4.35
C ASP A 152 17.49 -3.55 5.53
N LEU A 153 17.57 -2.31 6.02
CA LEU A 153 18.36 -1.97 7.20
C LEU A 153 17.81 -2.62 8.49
N VAL A 154 16.51 -2.47 8.76
CA VAL A 154 15.88 -3.07 9.96
C VAL A 154 16.04 -4.58 9.94
N LYS A 155 15.77 -5.21 8.80
CA LYS A 155 15.91 -6.67 8.65
C LYS A 155 17.36 -7.10 8.79
N GLY A 156 18.31 -6.37 8.23
CA GLY A 156 19.74 -6.64 8.38
C GLY A 156 20.18 -6.61 9.85
N VAL A 157 19.69 -5.65 10.64
CA VAL A 157 19.94 -5.59 12.09
C VAL A 157 19.34 -6.81 12.81
N VAL A 158 18.10 -7.17 12.50
CA VAL A 158 17.44 -8.33 13.12
C VAL A 158 18.16 -9.63 12.74
N ASP A 159 18.47 -9.83 11.47
CA ASP A 159 19.11 -11.05 10.95
C ASP A 159 20.56 -11.18 11.41
N SER A 160 21.25 -10.08 11.74
CA SER A 160 22.62 -10.12 12.32
C SER A 160 22.66 -10.77 13.69
N GLY A 161 21.53 -10.90 14.38
CA GLY A 161 21.45 -11.44 15.73
C GLY A 161 21.96 -10.51 16.83
N VAL A 162 22.29 -9.24 16.51
CA VAL A 162 22.79 -8.27 17.50
C VAL A 162 21.78 -8.04 18.63
N LEU A 163 20.48 -8.13 18.35
CA LEU A 163 19.41 -8.00 19.34
C LEU A 163 19.23 -9.27 20.21
N GLY A 164 19.86 -10.39 19.85
CA GLY A 164 19.64 -11.68 20.51
C GLY A 164 18.27 -12.28 20.19
N THR A 165 17.66 -12.96 21.17
CA THR A 165 16.30 -13.49 21.02
C THR A 165 15.29 -12.35 21.04
N LEU A 166 14.49 -12.22 19.99
CA LEU A 166 13.44 -11.20 19.94
C LEU A 166 12.35 -11.51 20.97
N THR A 167 11.94 -10.52 21.74
CA THR A 167 10.95 -10.63 22.82
C THR A 167 9.71 -9.77 22.59
N GLY A 168 9.85 -8.65 21.87
CA GLY A 168 8.74 -7.73 21.63
C GLY A 168 8.90 -6.89 20.36
N ILE A 169 7.77 -6.45 19.81
CA ILE A 169 7.71 -5.45 18.74
C ILE A 169 6.56 -4.47 18.98
N GLU A 170 6.82 -3.19 18.82
CA GLU A 170 5.82 -2.12 18.76
C GLU A 170 5.88 -1.46 17.39
N HIS A 171 4.74 -1.31 16.74
CA HIS A 171 4.66 -0.71 15.41
C HIS A 171 3.47 0.25 15.32
N LEU A 172 3.73 1.45 14.81
CA LEU A 172 2.73 2.50 14.63
C LEU A 172 2.66 2.92 13.16
N GLU A 173 1.46 2.89 12.60
CA GLU A 173 1.09 3.54 11.33
C GLU A 173 0.44 4.90 11.62
N PRO A 174 1.17 6.01 11.46
CA PRO A 174 0.64 7.37 11.58
C PRO A 174 0.02 7.79 10.26
N VAL A 175 -1.28 7.49 10.06
CA VAL A 175 -1.96 7.72 8.76
C VAL A 175 -1.93 9.19 8.36
N GLY A 176 -2.02 10.08 9.35
CA GLY A 176 -2.11 11.52 9.15
C GLY A 176 -3.56 12.00 9.00
N TRP A 177 -3.88 13.03 9.75
CA TRP A 177 -5.24 13.56 9.93
C TRP A 177 -5.92 13.96 8.60
N TRP A 178 -5.19 14.60 7.71
CA TRP A 178 -5.72 15.07 6.43
C TRP A 178 -5.81 13.93 5.41
N HIS A 179 -4.83 13.00 5.40
CA HIS A 179 -4.82 11.84 4.52
C HIS A 179 -5.98 10.90 4.87
N TYR A 180 -6.22 10.68 6.17
CA TYR A 180 -7.37 9.89 6.61
C TYR A 180 -8.68 10.53 6.15
N ALA A 181 -8.86 11.84 6.39
CA ALA A 181 -10.05 12.58 5.94
C ALA A 181 -10.25 12.53 4.41
N HIS A 182 -9.16 12.54 3.64
CA HIS A 182 -9.19 12.42 2.19
C HIS A 182 -9.60 11.01 1.73
N SER A 183 -8.90 9.98 2.18
CA SER A 183 -9.00 8.62 1.62
C SER A 183 -10.07 7.77 2.27
N TYR A 184 -10.27 7.91 3.60
CA TYR A 184 -11.07 7.00 4.42
C TYR A 184 -12.35 7.64 4.99
N VAL A 185 -12.56 8.94 4.76
CA VAL A 185 -13.81 9.63 5.08
C VAL A 185 -14.55 10.08 3.81
N ARG A 186 -13.83 10.65 2.83
CA ARG A 186 -14.43 11.16 1.58
C ARG A 186 -14.16 10.25 0.38
N GLY A 187 -13.06 9.52 0.43
CA GLY A 187 -12.53 8.72 -0.68
C GLY A 187 -13.17 7.32 -0.82
N PRO A 188 -12.64 6.52 -1.75
CA PRO A 188 -13.22 5.21 -2.10
C PRO A 188 -13.08 4.16 -0.99
N TRP A 189 -12.18 4.35 -0.01
CA TRP A 189 -12.00 3.42 1.12
C TRP A 189 -12.82 3.80 2.36
N ARG A 190 -13.84 4.67 2.24
CA ARG A 190 -14.65 5.15 3.36
C ARG A 190 -15.63 4.12 3.89
N ARG A 191 -16.02 3.12 3.09
CA ARG A 191 -17.01 2.11 3.44
C ARG A 191 -16.45 0.70 3.27
N GLN A 192 -16.69 -0.14 4.29
CA GLN A 192 -16.23 -1.53 4.28
C GLN A 192 -16.94 -2.36 3.21
N ASP A 193 -18.22 -2.12 2.98
CA ASP A 193 -19.02 -2.82 1.97
C ASP A 193 -18.70 -2.40 0.53
N GLU A 194 -18.07 -1.25 0.32
CA GLU A 194 -17.60 -0.79 -1.00
C GLU A 194 -16.13 -1.15 -1.27
N SER A 195 -15.32 -1.28 -0.23
CA SER A 195 -13.89 -1.60 -0.30
C SER A 195 -13.55 -2.77 0.63
N SER A 196 -12.95 -2.49 1.79
CA SER A 196 -12.58 -3.48 2.79
C SER A 196 -12.39 -2.81 4.17
N PRO A 197 -12.30 -3.57 5.29
CA PRO A 197 -11.98 -3.01 6.59
C PRO A 197 -10.67 -2.23 6.57
N MET A 198 -10.58 -1.14 7.37
CA MET A 198 -9.39 -0.28 7.44
C MET A 198 -8.09 -1.05 7.69
N ILE A 199 -8.14 -2.06 8.58
CA ILE A 199 -6.99 -2.92 8.89
C ILE A 199 -6.49 -3.69 7.66
N LEU A 200 -7.38 -4.04 6.73
CA LEU A 200 -7.02 -4.71 5.48
C LEU A 200 -6.59 -3.68 4.41
N ALA A 201 -7.42 -2.66 4.17
CA ALA A 201 -7.17 -1.67 3.13
C ALA A 201 -5.85 -0.91 3.33
N LYS A 202 -5.56 -0.50 4.56
CA LYS A 202 -4.37 0.29 4.89
C LYS A 202 -3.27 -0.55 5.53
N SER A 203 -3.59 -1.30 6.58
CA SER A 203 -2.60 -1.87 7.49
C SER A 203 -2.20 -3.31 7.17
N SER A 204 -2.70 -3.90 6.08
CA SER A 204 -2.16 -5.16 5.56
C SER A 204 -0.65 -5.05 5.28
N HIS A 205 -0.18 -3.88 4.86
CA HIS A 205 1.25 -3.57 4.74
C HIS A 205 2.01 -3.75 6.06
N ASP A 206 1.43 -3.30 7.16
CA ASP A 206 2.09 -3.24 8.46
C ASP A 206 2.16 -4.63 9.10
N LEU A 207 1.07 -5.39 9.04
CA LEU A 207 1.04 -6.79 9.49
C LEU A 207 1.98 -7.66 8.66
N ASP A 208 2.06 -7.42 7.35
CA ASP A 208 2.98 -8.07 6.45
C ASP A 208 4.44 -7.73 6.79
N TRP A 209 4.72 -6.45 7.02
CA TRP A 209 6.03 -5.95 7.37
C TRP A 209 6.54 -6.53 8.70
N ILE A 210 5.68 -6.57 9.74
CA ILE A 210 6.01 -7.16 11.04
C ILE A 210 6.44 -8.62 10.87
N THR A 211 5.69 -9.41 10.10
CA THR A 211 6.05 -10.81 9.85
C THR A 211 7.35 -10.94 9.07
N TYR A 212 7.56 -10.07 8.09
CA TYR A 212 8.76 -10.08 7.25
C TYR A 212 10.03 -9.74 8.02
N VAL A 213 10.04 -8.65 8.80
CA VAL A 213 11.26 -8.22 9.51
C VAL A 213 11.59 -9.12 10.68
N THR A 214 10.59 -9.66 11.38
CA THR A 214 10.81 -10.56 12.51
C THR A 214 11.08 -12.00 12.10
N GLY A 215 10.72 -12.38 10.86
CA GLY A 215 10.72 -13.77 10.41
C GLY A 215 9.75 -14.66 11.21
N ARG A 216 8.70 -14.07 11.83
CA ARG A 216 7.76 -14.75 12.71
C ARG A 216 6.33 -14.59 12.22
N ARG A 217 5.59 -15.71 12.20
CA ARG A 217 4.16 -15.72 11.83
C ARG A 217 3.31 -15.19 12.99
N ILE A 218 2.30 -14.37 12.71
CA ILE A 218 1.29 -14.00 13.69
C ILE A 218 0.37 -15.20 13.91
N GLU A 219 0.20 -15.62 15.16
CA GLU A 219 -0.58 -16.81 15.55
C GLU A 219 -1.89 -16.46 16.24
N THR A 220 -1.91 -15.36 17.00
CA THR A 220 -3.06 -14.95 17.79
C THR A 220 -3.14 -13.44 17.81
N VAL A 221 -4.34 -12.89 17.72
CA VAL A 221 -4.58 -11.45 17.82
C VAL A 221 -5.74 -11.12 18.75
N ALA A 222 -5.64 -9.97 19.42
CA ALA A 222 -6.73 -9.29 20.09
C ALA A 222 -6.75 -7.84 19.62
N SER A 223 -7.91 -7.35 19.17
CA SER A 223 -7.99 -6.04 18.55
C SER A 223 -9.13 -5.18 19.09
N PHE A 224 -8.85 -3.89 19.23
CA PHE A 224 -9.81 -2.87 19.63
C PHE A 224 -9.70 -1.69 18.67
N GLY A 225 -10.85 -1.14 18.26
CA GLY A 225 -10.87 -0.01 17.34
C GLY A 225 -12.30 0.47 17.11
N SER A 226 -12.43 1.74 16.77
CA SER A 226 -13.73 2.37 16.56
C SER A 226 -13.63 3.52 15.56
N LEU A 227 -14.75 3.90 14.99
CA LEU A 227 -14.95 5.21 14.37
C LEU A 227 -15.36 6.17 15.47
N ALA A 228 -14.38 6.87 16.05
CA ALA A 228 -14.58 7.72 17.23
C ALA A 228 -14.91 9.18 16.89
N HIS A 229 -14.28 9.72 15.85
CA HIS A 229 -14.31 11.17 15.59
C HIS A 229 -15.14 11.57 14.36
N PHE A 230 -14.99 10.91 13.24
CA PHE A 230 -15.64 11.29 11.96
C PHE A 230 -17.09 10.82 11.90
N ARG A 231 -17.93 11.40 12.78
CA ARG A 231 -19.33 11.04 13.04
C ARG A 231 -20.19 12.29 13.21
N PRO A 232 -21.49 12.24 12.93
CA PRO A 232 -22.39 13.38 13.04
C PRO A 232 -22.42 14.05 14.43
N GLU A 233 -22.25 13.25 15.50
CA GLU A 233 -22.29 13.74 16.89
C GLU A 233 -21.13 14.68 17.22
N ASN A 234 -20.04 14.61 16.46
CA ASN A 234 -18.85 15.44 16.63
C ASN A 234 -18.81 16.63 15.66
N ALA A 235 -19.87 16.82 14.87
CA ALA A 235 -19.93 17.95 13.94
C ALA A 235 -19.94 19.28 14.71
N PRO A 236 -19.06 20.23 14.35
CA PRO A 236 -19.10 21.57 14.96
C PRO A 236 -20.48 22.21 14.80
N GLU A 237 -20.95 22.88 15.84
CA GLU A 237 -22.22 23.63 15.80
C GLU A 237 -22.20 24.64 14.64
N GLY A 238 -23.31 24.73 13.90
CA GLY A 238 -23.41 25.58 12.72
C GLY A 238 -22.73 25.03 11.45
N SER A 239 -22.08 23.87 11.51
CA SER A 239 -21.52 23.23 10.30
C SER A 239 -22.62 22.76 9.35
N THR A 240 -22.30 22.75 8.05
CA THR A 240 -23.21 22.29 6.98
C THR A 240 -22.75 20.97 6.37
N ASP A 241 -23.52 20.40 5.42
CA ASP A 241 -23.19 19.16 4.74
C ASP A 241 -21.99 19.29 3.78
N SER A 242 -21.67 20.52 3.36
CA SER A 242 -20.56 20.81 2.45
C SER A 242 -19.59 21.83 3.05
N CYS A 243 -18.29 21.58 2.92
CA CYS A 243 -17.26 22.56 3.29
C CYS A 243 -17.36 23.87 2.51
N LEU A 244 -17.95 23.85 1.29
CA LEU A 244 -18.09 25.04 0.46
C LEU A 244 -19.19 26.00 0.97
N THR A 245 -20.16 25.48 1.71
CA THR A 245 -21.25 26.26 2.30
C THR A 245 -21.11 26.45 3.82
N CYS A 246 -20.04 25.89 4.42
CA CYS A 246 -19.78 26.02 5.84
C CYS A 246 -19.47 27.48 6.19
N PRO A 247 -20.10 28.06 7.25
CA PRO A 247 -19.79 29.41 7.71
C PRO A 247 -18.31 29.58 8.04
N ALA A 248 -17.75 30.73 7.70
CA ALA A 248 -16.31 30.99 7.82
C ALA A 248 -15.80 30.84 9.27
N GLU A 249 -16.62 31.28 10.25
CA GLU A 249 -16.31 31.16 11.68
C GLU A 249 -16.25 29.70 12.15
N VAL A 250 -17.09 28.82 11.60
CA VAL A 250 -17.07 27.38 11.88
C VAL A 250 -15.89 26.72 11.17
N GLU A 251 -15.68 27.07 9.90
CA GLU A 251 -14.57 26.55 9.10
C GLU A 251 -13.21 26.92 9.71
N ALA A 252 -13.09 28.11 10.30
CA ALA A 252 -11.83 28.58 10.90
C ALA A 252 -11.27 27.58 11.94
N GLY A 253 -12.14 26.97 12.75
CA GLY A 253 -11.77 25.96 13.74
C GLY A 253 -11.65 24.53 13.22
N CYS A 254 -12.08 24.26 11.98
CA CYS A 254 -12.09 22.89 11.43
C CYS A 254 -10.77 22.55 10.72
N PRO A 255 -9.99 21.56 11.19
CA PRO A 255 -8.77 21.15 10.51
C PRO A 255 -9.05 20.38 9.22
N TYR A 256 -10.23 19.80 9.07
CA TYR A 256 -10.59 18.89 7.96
C TYR A 256 -11.31 19.58 6.80
N SER A 257 -11.37 20.94 6.78
CA SER A 257 -12.04 21.67 5.70
C SER A 257 -11.46 21.29 4.33
N ALA A 258 -12.34 20.96 3.36
CA ALA A 258 -11.94 20.67 2.00
C ALA A 258 -11.20 21.85 1.33
N ARG A 259 -11.58 23.09 1.66
CA ARG A 259 -10.87 24.29 1.18
C ARG A 259 -9.44 24.34 1.69
N LYS A 260 -9.24 24.08 3.01
CA LYS A 260 -7.91 24.07 3.63
C LYS A 260 -7.03 22.93 3.13
N LEU A 261 -7.62 21.82 2.68
CA LEU A 261 -6.89 20.67 2.14
C LEU A 261 -6.54 20.85 0.65
N TYR A 262 -7.55 21.14 -0.18
CA TYR A 262 -7.38 20.98 -1.63
C TYR A 262 -6.88 22.23 -2.34
N TYR A 263 -7.24 23.45 -1.93
CA TYR A 263 -6.71 24.64 -2.60
C TYR A 263 -5.20 24.82 -2.39
N PRO A 264 -4.67 24.71 -1.16
CA PRO A 264 -3.22 24.71 -1.00
C PRO A 264 -2.53 23.51 -1.67
N ALA A 265 -3.18 22.34 -1.73
CA ALA A 265 -2.64 21.19 -2.42
C ALA A 265 -2.54 21.42 -3.93
N LEU A 266 -3.53 22.03 -4.58
CA LEU A 266 -3.47 22.38 -5.99
C LEU A 266 -2.24 23.24 -6.31
N LEU A 267 -2.00 24.26 -5.49
CA LEU A 267 -0.83 25.14 -5.66
C LEU A 267 0.50 24.43 -5.46
N ARG A 268 0.56 23.54 -4.46
CA ARG A 268 1.80 22.84 -4.09
C ARG A 268 2.15 21.69 -5.02
N THR A 269 1.14 20.95 -5.49
CA THR A 269 1.35 19.69 -6.22
C THR A 269 1.13 19.81 -7.72
N GLY A 270 0.65 20.96 -8.23
CA GLY A 270 0.31 21.09 -9.65
C GLY A 270 -0.76 20.08 -10.08
N GLY A 271 -1.78 19.87 -9.22
CA GLY A 271 -2.88 18.92 -9.52
C GLY A 271 -2.55 17.45 -9.28
N GLN A 272 -1.35 17.10 -8.80
CA GLN A 272 -1.04 15.74 -8.38
C GLN A 272 -1.83 15.36 -7.11
N TRP A 273 -1.61 14.15 -6.61
CA TRP A 273 -2.27 13.72 -5.38
C TRP A 273 -2.10 14.73 -4.23
N PRO A 274 -3.16 15.05 -3.46
CA PRO A 274 -4.50 14.45 -3.44
C PRO A 274 -5.51 15.04 -4.43
N VAL A 275 -5.17 16.10 -5.16
CA VAL A 275 -6.08 16.81 -6.08
C VAL A 275 -6.51 15.90 -7.23
N SER A 276 -5.61 15.08 -7.77
CA SER A 276 -5.89 14.15 -8.87
C SER A 276 -7.02 13.14 -8.58
N HIS A 277 -7.31 12.86 -7.30
CA HIS A 277 -8.47 12.06 -6.90
C HIS A 277 -9.77 12.86 -6.85
N VAL A 278 -9.68 14.16 -6.63
CA VAL A 278 -10.85 15.05 -6.66
C VAL A 278 -11.28 15.32 -8.10
N THR A 279 -10.31 15.63 -8.95
CA THR A 279 -10.49 15.86 -10.39
C THR A 279 -9.16 15.70 -11.12
N ASP A 280 -9.20 15.09 -12.29
CA ASP A 280 -8.06 14.95 -13.20
C ASP A 280 -7.88 16.15 -14.16
N ARG A 281 -8.67 17.21 -13.96
CA ARG A 281 -8.73 18.39 -14.84
C ARG A 281 -8.15 19.66 -14.21
N ALA A 282 -7.66 19.61 -12.99
CA ALA A 282 -7.06 20.76 -12.31
C ALA A 282 -5.55 20.52 -12.15
N HIS A 283 -4.75 21.32 -12.82
CA HIS A 283 -3.29 21.15 -12.91
C HIS A 283 -2.49 22.33 -12.36
N GLY A 284 -3.14 23.49 -12.16
CA GLY A 284 -2.50 24.69 -11.65
C GLY A 284 -3.48 25.67 -11.00
N PRO A 285 -2.99 26.82 -10.51
CA PRO A 285 -3.81 27.83 -9.86
C PRO A 285 -4.97 28.35 -10.73
N GLU A 286 -4.78 28.38 -12.03
CA GLU A 286 -5.78 28.78 -13.03
C GLU A 286 -7.01 27.86 -13.04
N ASP A 287 -6.86 26.64 -12.57
CA ASP A 287 -7.92 25.62 -12.54
C ASP A 287 -8.69 25.58 -11.21
N GLU A 288 -8.53 26.57 -10.32
CA GLU A 288 -9.24 26.63 -9.04
C GLU A 288 -10.75 26.51 -9.20
N ALA A 289 -11.31 27.11 -10.26
CA ALA A 289 -12.74 26.99 -10.55
C ALA A 289 -13.16 25.56 -10.90
N VAL A 290 -12.32 24.80 -11.60
CA VAL A 290 -12.52 23.39 -11.93
C VAL A 290 -12.48 22.54 -10.66
N LEU A 291 -11.53 22.78 -9.79
CA LEU A 291 -11.44 22.11 -8.49
C LEU A 291 -12.66 22.44 -7.61
N THR A 292 -13.07 23.71 -7.55
CA THR A 292 -14.25 24.15 -6.79
C THR A 292 -15.51 23.44 -7.28
N GLU A 293 -15.69 23.31 -8.58
CA GLU A 293 -16.85 22.60 -9.15
C GLU A 293 -16.80 21.11 -8.79
N ALA A 294 -15.64 20.48 -8.87
CA ALA A 294 -15.45 19.08 -8.47
C ALA A 294 -15.73 18.85 -6.97
N LEU A 295 -15.32 19.78 -6.11
CA LEU A 295 -15.64 19.75 -4.69
C LEU A 295 -17.14 19.96 -4.43
N ARG A 296 -17.81 20.81 -5.23
CA ARG A 296 -19.22 21.09 -5.09
C ARG A 296 -20.10 19.89 -5.45
N THR A 297 -19.71 19.15 -6.46
CA THR A 297 -20.51 18.06 -7.02
C THR A 297 -20.09 16.67 -6.55
N GLY A 298 -18.83 16.50 -6.13
CA GLY A 298 -18.25 15.24 -5.73
C GLY A 298 -18.20 15.02 -4.21
N PRO A 299 -17.73 13.84 -3.78
CA PRO A 299 -17.68 13.47 -2.37
C PRO A 299 -16.65 14.27 -1.56
N TYR A 300 -15.61 14.79 -2.21
CA TYR A 300 -14.47 15.42 -1.53
C TYR A 300 -14.77 16.78 -0.91
N GLY A 301 -15.88 17.41 -1.31
CA GLY A 301 -16.35 18.64 -0.67
C GLY A 301 -17.28 18.42 0.53
N ARG A 302 -17.69 17.19 0.84
CA ARG A 302 -18.55 16.86 1.97
C ARG A 302 -17.88 17.17 3.31
N CYS A 303 -18.71 17.53 4.28
CA CYS A 303 -18.28 17.63 5.67
C CYS A 303 -17.85 16.23 6.16
N VAL A 304 -16.68 16.12 6.78
CA VAL A 304 -16.16 14.84 7.30
C VAL A 304 -17.02 14.22 8.39
N TYR A 305 -17.81 15.03 9.09
CA TYR A 305 -18.73 14.59 10.14
C TYR A 305 -20.10 14.14 9.59
N ARG A 306 -20.35 14.35 8.30
CA ARG A 306 -21.61 14.03 7.61
C ARG A 306 -21.39 13.13 6.39
N SER A 307 -20.22 12.52 6.31
CA SER A 307 -19.92 11.47 5.35
C SER A 307 -20.56 10.15 5.79
N ASP A 308 -20.68 9.25 4.84
CA ASP A 308 -21.25 7.89 5.04
C ASP A 308 -20.17 6.83 5.34
N ASN A 309 -19.03 7.29 5.90
CA ASN A 309 -17.91 6.42 6.26
C ASN A 309 -18.23 5.54 7.48
N ASP A 310 -17.77 4.30 7.45
CA ASP A 310 -17.95 3.31 8.52
C ASP A 310 -16.65 2.62 8.96
N VAL A 311 -15.52 2.96 8.35
CA VAL A 311 -14.21 2.41 8.72
C VAL A 311 -13.68 3.07 10.01
N VAL A 312 -12.90 2.30 10.78
CA VAL A 312 -12.35 2.76 12.06
C VAL A 312 -11.29 3.84 11.85
N ASP A 313 -11.30 4.90 12.69
CA ASP A 313 -10.30 5.98 12.66
C ASP A 313 -9.14 5.76 13.65
N ASN A 314 -9.25 4.75 14.49
CA ASN A 314 -8.20 4.30 15.39
C ASN A 314 -8.37 2.80 15.68
N GLN A 315 -7.26 2.05 15.65
CA GLN A 315 -7.26 0.60 15.93
C GLN A 315 -5.93 0.17 16.55
N VAL A 316 -6.01 -0.67 17.57
CA VAL A 316 -4.88 -1.33 18.22
C VAL A 316 -5.04 -2.84 18.06
N VAL A 317 -3.95 -3.52 17.73
CA VAL A 317 -3.86 -4.98 17.64
C VAL A 317 -2.74 -5.46 18.56
N ALA A 318 -3.07 -6.18 19.60
CA ALA A 318 -2.11 -6.99 20.36
C ALA A 318 -1.98 -8.35 19.68
N MET A 319 -0.74 -8.86 19.56
CA MET A 319 -0.47 -10.10 18.84
C MET A 319 0.55 -10.99 19.54
N ARG A 320 0.37 -12.29 19.36
CA ARG A 320 1.40 -13.28 19.64
C ARG A 320 1.90 -13.84 18.32
N LEU A 321 3.22 -13.82 18.15
CA LEU A 321 3.91 -14.39 17.01
C LEU A 321 4.60 -15.71 17.40
N SER A 322 4.94 -16.51 16.40
CA SER A 322 5.61 -17.79 16.59
C SER A 322 6.94 -17.63 17.37
N GLY A 323 7.24 -18.63 18.20
CA GLY A 323 8.42 -18.59 19.07
C GLY A 323 8.26 -17.72 20.31
N GLY A 324 7.03 -17.33 20.67
CA GLY A 324 6.73 -16.57 21.89
C GLY A 324 6.95 -15.07 21.82
N LEU A 325 7.29 -14.53 20.63
CA LEU A 325 7.37 -13.09 20.40
C LEU A 325 5.98 -12.46 20.58
N THR A 326 5.90 -11.34 21.29
CA THR A 326 4.67 -10.55 21.42
C THR A 326 4.80 -9.21 20.69
N GLY A 327 3.69 -8.66 20.23
CA GLY A 327 3.72 -7.38 19.53
C GLY A 327 2.45 -6.57 19.72
N THR A 328 2.59 -5.28 19.46
CA THR A 328 1.48 -4.36 19.32
C THR A 328 1.60 -3.60 18.01
N PHE A 329 0.47 -3.46 17.32
CA PHE A 329 0.32 -2.58 16.18
C PHE A 329 -0.76 -1.54 16.50
N THR A 330 -0.48 -0.28 16.15
CA THR A 330 -1.44 0.81 16.27
C THR A 330 -1.56 1.52 14.94
N MET A 331 -2.79 1.69 14.47
CA MET A 331 -3.15 2.57 13.36
C MET A 331 -3.99 3.72 13.89
N THR A 332 -3.65 4.95 13.55
CA THR A 332 -4.44 6.11 13.97
C THR A 332 -4.49 7.20 12.89
N ALA A 333 -5.66 7.80 12.75
CA ALA A 333 -5.90 8.97 11.92
C ALA A 333 -5.31 10.27 12.52
N PHE A 334 -5.07 10.31 13.84
CA PHE A 334 -4.86 11.55 14.61
C PHE A 334 -3.38 11.87 14.84
N THR A 335 -2.63 11.87 13.75
CA THR A 335 -1.20 12.23 13.72
C THR A 335 -0.93 13.17 12.56
N GLU A 336 0.25 13.72 12.50
CA GLU A 336 0.85 14.14 11.24
C GLU A 336 1.09 12.93 10.32
N GLN A 337 1.14 13.17 9.04
CA GLN A 337 1.52 12.13 8.09
C GLN A 337 3.04 12.02 8.06
N THR A 338 3.56 10.93 8.63
CA THR A 338 4.99 10.63 8.69
C THR A 338 5.24 9.17 8.36
N HIS A 339 6.51 8.78 8.40
CA HIS A 339 6.89 7.37 8.32
C HIS A 339 6.38 6.59 9.54
N ARG A 340 6.29 5.29 9.38
CA ARG A 340 5.99 4.34 10.45
C ARG A 340 7.04 4.40 11.54
N GLN A 341 6.60 4.21 12.78
CA GLN A 341 7.48 4.16 13.93
C GLN A 341 7.51 2.76 14.50
N THR A 342 8.71 2.26 14.74
CA THR A 342 8.91 0.87 15.17
C THR A 342 9.90 0.80 16.32
N ARG A 343 9.63 -0.11 17.28
CA ARG A 343 10.58 -0.57 18.27
C ARG A 343 10.62 -2.09 18.26
N ILE A 344 11.81 -2.67 18.29
CA ILE A 344 12.02 -4.12 18.39
C ILE A 344 12.91 -4.36 19.60
N PHE A 345 12.48 -5.28 20.47
CA PHE A 345 13.16 -5.61 21.71
C PHE A 345 13.72 -7.02 21.62
N GLY A 346 14.94 -7.19 22.08
CA GLY A 346 15.59 -8.48 22.15
C GLY A 346 16.37 -8.66 23.46
N SER A 347 16.87 -9.87 23.69
CA SER A 347 17.59 -10.21 24.91
C SER A 347 18.96 -9.52 25.05
N HIS A 348 19.55 -9.08 23.95
CA HIS A 348 20.87 -8.43 23.91
C HIS A 348 20.81 -6.96 23.53
N GLY A 349 19.64 -6.43 23.12
CA GLY A 349 19.53 -5.05 22.70
C GLY A 349 18.13 -4.70 22.24
N TRP A 350 17.97 -3.45 21.83
CA TRP A 350 16.75 -2.97 21.20
C TRP A 350 17.06 -2.11 19.97
N LEU A 351 16.08 -2.02 19.09
CA LEU A 351 16.08 -1.18 17.90
C LEU A 351 14.92 -0.21 17.95
N ARG A 352 15.13 1.06 17.53
CA ARG A 352 14.09 2.04 17.25
C ARG A 352 14.30 2.61 15.86
N GLY A 353 13.23 2.63 15.05
CA GLY A 353 13.24 3.19 13.70
C GLY A 353 12.04 4.10 13.45
N ASP A 354 12.24 5.12 12.62
CA ASP A 354 11.24 6.13 12.25
C ASP A 354 11.05 6.25 10.72
N GLY A 355 11.56 5.29 9.95
CA GLY A 355 11.51 5.27 8.48
C GLY A 355 12.77 5.85 7.81
N GLU A 356 13.47 6.75 8.47
CA GLU A 356 14.69 7.38 7.96
C GLU A 356 15.92 6.96 8.77
N ARG A 357 15.75 6.79 10.06
CA ARG A 357 16.82 6.49 11.02
C ARG A 357 16.50 5.21 11.79
N VAL A 358 17.53 4.40 12.00
CA VAL A 358 17.48 3.22 12.87
C VAL A 358 18.55 3.38 13.95
N THR A 359 18.12 3.41 15.20
CA THR A 359 19.00 3.42 16.37
C THR A 359 19.01 2.02 16.98
N VAL A 360 20.18 1.45 17.20
CA VAL A 360 20.39 0.14 17.82
C VAL A 360 21.18 0.35 19.10
N HIS A 361 20.70 -0.21 20.22
CA HIS A 361 21.41 -0.24 21.48
C HIS A 361 21.77 -1.71 21.81
N ASP A 362 23.04 -2.02 21.86
CA ASP A 362 23.59 -3.31 22.27
C ASP A 362 23.89 -3.30 23.77
N PHE A 363 23.24 -4.16 24.55
CA PHE A 363 23.41 -4.22 26.02
C PHE A 363 24.73 -4.88 26.44
N ARG A 364 25.37 -5.63 25.53
CA ARG A 364 26.58 -6.40 25.88
C ARG A 364 27.80 -5.51 26.16
N ASP A 365 27.84 -4.34 25.49
CA ASP A 365 28.90 -3.37 25.63
C ASP A 365 28.40 -1.94 25.83
N ASP A 366 27.09 -1.78 26.03
CA ASP A 366 26.38 -0.51 26.22
C ASP A 366 26.58 0.48 25.04
N THR A 367 26.75 -0.04 23.83
CA THR A 367 26.95 0.80 22.65
C THR A 367 25.64 1.18 21.98
N VAL A 368 25.58 2.42 21.47
CA VAL A 368 24.46 2.91 20.67
C VAL A 368 24.98 3.24 19.28
N THR A 369 24.41 2.57 18.27
CA THR A 369 24.72 2.82 16.87
C THR A 369 23.52 3.45 16.19
N VAL A 370 23.75 4.46 15.36
CA VAL A 370 22.70 5.13 14.55
C VAL A 370 23.01 4.93 13.08
N HIS A 371 22.05 4.36 12.36
CA HIS A 371 22.09 4.21 10.91
C HIS A 371 21.08 5.15 10.28
N GLN A 372 21.43 5.73 9.13
CA GLN A 372 20.53 6.51 8.30
C GLN A 372 20.22 5.77 7.01
N THR A 373 19.02 5.94 6.49
CA THR A 373 18.62 5.43 5.19
C THR A 373 18.47 6.58 4.22
N ASP A 374 18.65 6.29 2.93
CA ASP A 374 18.34 7.22 1.85
C ASP A 374 16.84 7.15 1.45
N ALA A 375 15.98 6.77 2.40
CA ALA A 375 14.54 6.65 2.16
C ALA A 375 13.95 8.02 1.83
N THR A 376 13.25 8.10 0.70
CA THR A 376 12.54 9.30 0.25
C THR A 376 11.05 9.04 0.24
N GLY A 377 10.27 9.99 0.80
CA GLY A 377 8.81 9.91 0.82
C GLY A 377 8.24 8.89 1.83
N SER A 378 7.10 9.20 2.40
CA SER A 378 6.49 8.43 3.50
C SER A 378 5.21 7.69 3.13
N ASN A 379 4.68 7.91 1.94
CA ASN A 379 3.34 7.45 1.53
C ASN A 379 3.25 7.15 0.02
N ALA A 380 2.07 6.76 -0.45
CA ALA A 380 1.83 6.39 -1.84
C ALA A 380 2.12 7.50 -2.87
N ALA A 381 1.99 8.77 -2.49
CA ALA A 381 2.29 9.88 -3.39
C ALA A 381 3.80 10.11 -3.54
N ASP A 382 4.57 9.73 -2.53
CA ASP A 382 6.02 9.92 -2.47
C ASP A 382 6.79 8.61 -2.73
N GLY A 383 6.12 7.56 -3.30
CA GLY A 383 6.72 6.28 -3.65
C GLY A 383 7.07 5.38 -2.47
N HIS A 384 6.40 5.54 -1.31
CA HIS A 384 6.56 4.71 -0.12
C HIS A 384 8.02 4.50 0.31
N GLY A 385 8.81 5.57 0.38
CA GLY A 385 10.23 5.45 0.75
C GLY A 385 11.06 4.67 -0.26
N GLY A 386 10.72 4.74 -1.55
CA GLY A 386 11.39 4.00 -2.63
C GLY A 386 10.88 2.57 -2.85
N GLY A 387 9.91 2.12 -2.04
CA GLY A 387 9.39 0.75 -2.12
C GLY A 387 8.66 0.43 -3.42
N ASP A 388 7.95 1.40 -4.00
CA ASP A 388 7.24 1.21 -5.27
C ASP A 388 8.19 0.91 -6.41
N THR A 389 9.23 1.71 -6.57
CA THR A 389 10.25 1.53 -7.60
C THR A 389 11.09 0.27 -7.40
N ALA A 390 11.42 -0.06 -6.16
CA ALA A 390 12.19 -1.26 -5.83
C ALA A 390 11.39 -2.55 -6.05
N LEU A 391 10.08 -2.53 -5.79
CA LEU A 391 9.19 -3.67 -6.06
C LEU A 391 9.12 -3.98 -7.55
N ILE A 392 8.76 -3.00 -8.40
CA ILE A 392 8.64 -3.21 -9.84
C ILE A 392 10.00 -3.62 -10.44
N ALA A 393 11.09 -3.00 -9.99
CA ALA A 393 12.44 -3.36 -10.40
C ALA A 393 12.80 -4.80 -10.04
N SER A 394 12.40 -5.27 -8.86
CA SER A 394 12.60 -6.64 -8.38
C SER A 394 11.77 -7.64 -9.16
N PHE A 395 10.50 -7.32 -9.41
CA PHE A 395 9.63 -8.17 -10.22
C PHE A 395 10.15 -8.33 -11.65
N VAL A 396 10.53 -7.23 -12.31
CA VAL A 396 11.12 -7.25 -13.65
C VAL A 396 12.42 -8.05 -13.65
N ALA A 397 13.28 -7.90 -12.62
CA ALA A 397 14.51 -8.68 -12.52
C ALA A 397 14.23 -10.19 -12.36
N ALA A 398 13.24 -10.57 -11.56
CA ALA A 398 12.84 -11.97 -11.42
C ALA A 398 12.44 -12.59 -12.77
N LEU A 399 11.68 -11.84 -13.57
CA LEU A 399 11.26 -12.32 -14.90
C LEU A 399 12.41 -12.39 -15.90
N ALA A 400 13.31 -11.43 -15.84
CA ALA A 400 14.45 -11.34 -16.74
C ALA A 400 15.51 -12.42 -16.52
N THR A 401 15.74 -12.76 -15.25
CA THR A 401 16.78 -13.72 -14.85
C THR A 401 16.24 -15.13 -14.60
N GLY A 402 14.91 -15.28 -14.45
CA GLY A 402 14.26 -16.50 -13.98
C GLY A 402 14.44 -16.76 -12.47
N ASP A 403 15.14 -15.88 -11.75
CA ASP A 403 15.38 -16.02 -10.31
C ASP A 403 14.23 -15.39 -9.50
N ARG A 404 13.37 -16.24 -8.95
CA ARG A 404 12.22 -15.82 -8.15
C ARG A 404 12.58 -15.29 -6.76
N SER A 405 13.82 -15.41 -6.30
CA SER A 405 14.26 -14.88 -5.01
C SER A 405 14.18 -13.34 -4.94
N PHE A 406 14.14 -12.68 -6.09
CA PHE A 406 13.86 -11.24 -6.17
C PHE A 406 12.44 -10.86 -5.73
N ILE A 407 11.47 -11.79 -5.77
CA ILE A 407 10.08 -11.57 -5.32
C ILE A 407 10.01 -11.85 -3.81
N ARG A 408 9.91 -10.80 -3.01
CA ARG A 408 9.86 -10.88 -1.53
C ARG A 408 8.44 -11.00 -0.98
N SER A 409 7.43 -10.77 -1.81
CA SER A 409 6.02 -10.72 -1.44
C SER A 409 5.20 -11.71 -2.28
N GLY A 410 5.48 -12.99 -2.07
CA GLY A 410 4.79 -14.08 -2.74
C GLY A 410 3.36 -14.33 -2.22
N PRO A 411 2.64 -15.28 -2.82
CA PRO A 411 1.24 -15.52 -2.48
C PRO A 411 1.03 -16.05 -1.05
N ALA A 412 1.93 -16.91 -0.54
CA ALA A 412 1.77 -17.50 0.79
C ALA A 412 1.98 -16.47 1.91
N GLU A 413 3.04 -15.67 1.80
CA GLU A 413 3.37 -14.61 2.75
C GLU A 413 2.26 -13.56 2.79
N SER A 414 1.75 -13.19 1.62
CA SER A 414 0.66 -12.21 1.51
C SER A 414 -0.65 -12.75 2.10
N LEU A 415 -0.96 -14.04 1.90
CA LEU A 415 -2.13 -14.65 2.54
C LEU A 415 -2.01 -14.60 4.06
N SER A 416 -0.83 -14.89 4.62
CA SER A 416 -0.59 -14.86 6.07
C SER A 416 -0.96 -13.51 6.68
N SER A 417 -0.49 -12.41 6.09
CA SER A 417 -0.78 -11.05 6.58
C SER A 417 -2.26 -10.68 6.42
N HIS A 418 -2.91 -11.12 5.35
CA HIS A 418 -4.36 -10.90 5.15
C HIS A 418 -5.20 -11.68 6.16
N LEU A 419 -4.86 -12.95 6.45
CA LEU A 419 -5.53 -13.73 7.49
C LEU A 419 -5.41 -13.07 8.86
N ALA A 420 -4.25 -12.48 9.18
CA ALA A 420 -4.06 -11.71 10.41
C ALA A 420 -4.94 -10.45 10.44
N ALA A 421 -5.10 -9.75 9.31
CA ALA A 421 -5.98 -8.59 9.20
C ALA A 421 -7.47 -8.98 9.39
N PHE A 422 -7.93 -10.05 8.76
CA PHE A 422 -9.31 -10.55 8.94
C PHE A 422 -9.55 -11.01 10.38
N ALA A 423 -8.59 -11.70 11.00
CA ALA A 423 -8.69 -12.11 12.39
C ALA A 423 -8.75 -10.90 13.34
N ALA A 424 -7.94 -9.85 13.07
CA ALA A 424 -7.97 -8.62 13.86
C ALA A 424 -9.31 -7.87 13.72
N ASP A 425 -9.91 -7.87 12.53
CA ASP A 425 -11.23 -7.26 12.35
C ASP A 425 -12.34 -8.06 13.07
N ARG A 426 -12.34 -9.40 12.95
CA ARG A 426 -13.26 -10.26 13.71
C ARG A 426 -13.12 -10.07 15.23
N SER A 427 -11.87 -10.02 15.71
CA SER A 427 -11.58 -9.76 17.12
C SER A 427 -12.19 -8.44 17.60
N ARG A 428 -11.99 -7.37 16.81
CA ARG A 428 -12.57 -6.06 17.10
C ARG A 428 -14.09 -6.05 17.14
N LEU A 429 -14.72 -6.74 16.18
CA LEU A 429 -16.19 -6.78 16.08
C LEU A 429 -16.83 -7.61 17.19
N ASN A 430 -16.20 -8.73 17.58
CA ASN A 430 -16.77 -9.70 18.50
C ASN A 430 -16.24 -9.57 19.94
N GLY A 431 -15.19 -8.77 20.17
CA GLY A 431 -14.52 -8.67 21.49
C GLY A 431 -13.81 -9.96 21.89
N THR A 432 -13.30 -10.72 20.92
CA THR A 432 -12.68 -12.04 21.12
C THR A 432 -11.18 -12.01 20.88
N VAL A 433 -10.47 -13.03 21.37
CA VAL A 433 -9.12 -13.35 20.96
C VAL A 433 -9.20 -14.37 19.82
N GLU A 434 -8.63 -14.03 18.68
CA GLU A 434 -8.69 -14.82 17.46
C GLU A 434 -7.39 -15.59 17.22
N GLN A 435 -7.52 -16.89 16.87
CA GLN A 435 -6.40 -17.72 16.41
C GLN A 435 -6.30 -17.64 14.89
N ILE A 436 -5.08 -17.56 14.37
CA ILE A 436 -4.81 -17.54 12.93
C ILE A 436 -4.28 -18.93 12.54
N PRO A 437 -5.06 -19.72 11.79
CA PRO A 437 -4.65 -21.06 11.40
C PRO A 437 -3.43 -21.05 10.48
N GLU A 438 -2.66 -22.14 10.52
CA GLU A 438 -1.62 -22.41 9.52
C GLU A 438 -2.27 -22.69 8.16
N HIS A 439 -1.58 -22.31 7.06
CA HIS A 439 -2.09 -22.45 5.69
C HIS A 439 -0.98 -22.87 4.71
#